data_cc5d44bfa38dfbe6bc380127a98284d8
#
_entry.id   cc5d44bfa38dfbe6bc380127a98284d8
#
_cell.length_a   1.000
_cell.length_b   1.000
_cell.length_c   1.000
_cell.angle_alpha   90.00
_cell.angle_beta   90.00
_cell.angle_gamma   90.00
#
_symmetry.space_group_name_H-M   'P 1'
#
loop_
_entity.id
_entity.type
_entity.pdbx_description
1 polymer ?
#
loop_
_entity_poly.entity_id
_entity_poly.type
_entity_poly.pdbx_seq_one_letter_code
_entity_poly.pdbx_strand_id
1 'polypeptide(L)'
;MGILISNDAAKVVIPVKLSLALPLAVIVFGFGYFVWLCIYNLYFHPLRRFPGPKLAAISRFPYSHLLISGKGHRDVLDLHLKYGPIVRIAPGFLSFSHPDAMNDIRGHRKAGQPEHRKDPIRQEVHIQNIIGANRADHTRFRRSLANGFSHQAMLDQEPIISEYVNELMKSLEEHSANGTQQIDMVRWFNYATFDIIGDLSFGESFGCLQSSTYDPWVQLIFNSVKNLVYIGALKHLQIVPRRLLKFILPYAMPKGLSTKHAENQRLSAMKVRKRLDTGSNRPDFMTSMTTKRNGESLTFEELTSNAAILIIAGSETTATALSAAAYYLGLFPEAQAKLAQEVRTTFNSAEDITITSVQHLTYMLAVLDEAMRMYPPAASGLPRLTAEGGATIAGEYVPQDTIVDVWQWPLFHNPNYWTQPDDFIPERWLGDPKFANDRRECFQPFSTGPRNCIGKK
;
A
#
# COMPACT_ATOMS: atom_id res chain seq x y z
N MET A 1 38.80 -29.54 34.37
CA MET A 1 38.86 -29.67 32.90
C MET A 1 38.47 -28.33 32.30
N GLY A 2 39.34 -27.69 31.54
CA GLY A 2 39.13 -26.35 30.97
C GLY A 2 39.20 -26.37 29.45
N ILE A 3 38.51 -25.45 28.80
CA ILE A 3 38.55 -25.25 27.35
C ILE A 3 39.71 -24.28 27.05
N LEU A 4 40.66 -24.68 26.19
CA LEU A 4 41.76 -23.86 25.73
C LEU A 4 41.34 -23.04 24.52
N ILE A 5 41.33 -21.71 24.65
CA ILE A 5 41.20 -20.80 23.51
C ILE A 5 42.64 -20.20 23.33
N SER A 6 43.27 -20.57 22.22
CA SER A 6 44.60 -20.11 21.87
C SER A 6 44.52 -18.91 20.93
N ASN A 7 45.03 -17.76 21.35
CA ASN A 7 45.60 -16.76 20.46
C ASN A 7 47.05 -16.49 20.94
N ASP A 8 47.98 -16.28 20.04
CA ASP A 8 49.41 -16.41 20.16
C ASP A 8 50.16 -15.63 21.28
N ALA A 9 49.46 -15.10 22.27
CA ALA A 9 50.14 -14.39 23.37
C ALA A 9 49.62 -14.68 24.80
N ALA A 10 48.52 -15.39 24.99
CA ALA A 10 48.07 -15.83 26.32
C ALA A 10 47.10 -16.99 26.24
N LYS A 11 47.44 -18.12 26.86
CA LYS A 11 46.50 -19.24 27.03
C LYS A 11 45.54 -18.88 28.16
N VAL A 12 44.32 -18.43 27.83
CA VAL A 12 43.26 -18.20 28.81
C VAL A 12 42.51 -19.53 29.04
N VAL A 13 42.71 -20.15 30.19
CA VAL A 13 41.97 -21.34 30.61
C VAL A 13 40.70 -20.88 31.32
N ILE A 14 39.55 -20.98 30.65
CA ILE A 14 38.24 -20.68 31.26
C ILE A 14 37.75 -21.98 31.97
N PRO A 15 37.58 -21.96 33.32
CA PRO A 15 37.09 -23.13 34.03
C PRO A 15 35.66 -23.48 33.55
N VAL A 16 35.36 -24.78 33.36
CA VAL A 16 34.08 -25.30 32.84
C VAL A 16 32.86 -24.72 33.61
N LYS A 17 33.00 -24.48 34.93
CA LYS A 17 31.95 -23.85 35.73
C LYS A 17 31.67 -22.40 35.30
N LEU A 18 32.68 -21.65 34.86
CA LEU A 18 32.53 -20.28 34.37
C LEU A 18 31.92 -20.25 32.94
N SER A 19 32.25 -21.26 32.13
CA SER A 19 31.70 -21.39 30.78
C SER A 19 30.18 -21.70 30.73
N LEU A 20 29.64 -22.32 31.77
CA LEU A 20 28.18 -22.55 31.93
C LEU A 20 27.47 -21.42 32.68
N ALA A 21 28.15 -20.75 33.61
CA ALA A 21 27.59 -19.68 34.42
C ALA A 21 27.19 -18.46 33.56
N LEU A 22 28.04 -18.08 32.57
CA LEU A 22 27.79 -16.94 31.71
C LEU A 22 26.52 -17.09 30.84
N PRO A 23 26.33 -18.19 30.07
CA PRO A 23 25.08 -18.38 29.32
C PRO A 23 23.85 -18.49 30.21
N LEU A 24 23.95 -19.13 31.38
CA LEU A 24 22.85 -19.19 32.36
C LEU A 24 22.49 -17.79 32.89
N ALA A 25 23.47 -16.97 33.24
CA ALA A 25 23.25 -15.60 33.63
C ALA A 25 22.57 -14.79 32.53
N VAL A 26 23.02 -14.91 31.27
CA VAL A 26 22.38 -14.25 30.10
C VAL A 26 20.92 -14.67 29.95
N ILE A 27 20.61 -15.95 30.13
CA ILE A 27 19.23 -16.47 30.06
C ILE A 27 18.37 -15.90 31.20
N VAL A 28 18.88 -15.91 32.45
CA VAL A 28 18.15 -15.40 33.63
C VAL A 28 17.91 -13.90 33.52
N PHE A 29 18.92 -13.12 33.17
CA PHE A 29 18.77 -11.66 32.99
C PHE A 29 17.87 -11.35 31.79
N GLY A 30 18.00 -12.08 30.68
CA GLY A 30 17.15 -11.95 29.51
C GLY A 30 15.68 -12.23 29.83
N PHE A 31 15.42 -13.29 30.57
CA PHE A 31 14.04 -13.61 31.03
C PHE A 31 13.51 -12.56 31.99
N GLY A 32 14.30 -12.14 32.98
CA GLY A 32 13.91 -11.08 33.91
C GLY A 32 13.59 -9.75 33.20
N TYR A 33 14.42 -9.37 32.21
CA TYR A 33 14.16 -8.21 31.36
C TYR A 33 12.88 -8.37 30.54
N PHE A 34 12.63 -9.54 29.97
CA PHE A 34 11.39 -9.81 29.25
C PHE A 34 10.15 -9.68 30.16
N VAL A 35 10.19 -10.26 31.36
CA VAL A 35 9.11 -10.13 32.35
C VAL A 35 8.88 -8.66 32.73
N TRP A 36 9.98 -7.93 32.97
CA TRP A 36 9.93 -6.50 33.24
C TRP A 36 9.26 -5.73 32.08
N LEU A 37 9.62 -6.01 30.84
CA LEU A 37 9.00 -5.37 29.68
C LEU A 37 7.51 -5.66 29.59
N CYS A 38 7.08 -6.90 29.89
CA CYS A 38 5.66 -7.26 29.93
C CYS A 38 4.91 -6.43 30.97
N ILE A 39 5.44 -6.36 32.19
CA ILE A 39 4.86 -5.56 33.29
C ILE A 39 4.83 -4.07 32.92
N TYR A 40 5.94 -3.53 32.42
CA TYR A 40 6.00 -2.14 31.96
C TYR A 40 4.96 -1.82 30.90
N ASN A 41 4.87 -2.67 29.87
CA ASN A 41 3.93 -2.45 28.76
C ASN A 41 2.47 -2.51 29.18
N LEU A 42 2.12 -3.35 30.18
CA LEU A 42 0.76 -3.46 30.67
C LEU A 42 0.37 -2.34 31.62
N TYR A 43 1.28 -1.93 32.53
CA TYR A 43 0.91 -1.09 33.66
C TYR A 43 1.53 0.30 33.67
N PHE A 44 2.67 0.49 33.02
CA PHE A 44 3.43 1.75 33.07
C PHE A 44 3.59 2.46 31.73
N HIS A 45 3.34 1.76 30.61
CA HIS A 45 3.49 2.35 29.28
C HIS A 45 2.51 3.52 29.05
N PRO A 46 2.91 4.62 28.37
CA PRO A 46 2.01 5.75 28.09
C PRO A 46 0.71 5.37 27.38
N LEU A 47 0.74 4.30 26.57
CA LEU A 47 -0.43 3.81 25.85
C LEU A 47 -1.29 2.79 26.65
N ARG A 48 -1.04 2.59 27.95
CA ARG A 48 -1.79 1.61 28.78
C ARG A 48 -3.28 1.89 28.85
N ARG A 49 -3.68 3.16 28.67
CA ARG A 49 -5.09 3.58 28.71
C ARG A 49 -5.90 3.16 27.50
N PHE A 50 -5.24 2.90 26.37
CA PHE A 50 -5.90 2.49 25.14
C PHE A 50 -6.23 1.00 25.18
N PRO A 51 -7.49 0.61 24.87
CA PRO A 51 -7.92 -0.77 24.90
C PRO A 51 -7.25 -1.59 23.80
N GLY A 52 -7.23 -2.91 24.00
CA GLY A 52 -6.69 -3.87 23.02
C GLY A 52 -6.33 -5.21 23.63
N PRO A 53 -5.95 -6.20 22.83
CA PRO A 53 -5.52 -7.50 23.33
C PRO A 53 -4.28 -7.36 24.21
N LYS A 54 -4.29 -7.98 25.40
CA LYS A 54 -3.13 -7.95 26.32
C LYS A 54 -1.85 -8.46 25.66
N LEU A 55 -1.95 -9.50 24.83
CA LEU A 55 -0.81 -10.03 24.08
C LEU A 55 -0.23 -9.00 23.11
N ALA A 56 -1.08 -8.20 22.45
CA ALA A 56 -0.62 -7.11 21.58
C ALA A 56 0.02 -5.97 22.39
N ALA A 57 -0.46 -5.71 23.60
CA ALA A 57 0.17 -4.70 24.46
C ALA A 57 1.61 -5.09 24.87
N ILE A 58 1.93 -6.38 25.05
CA ILE A 58 3.26 -6.83 25.49
C ILE A 58 4.18 -7.25 24.35
N SER A 59 3.66 -7.63 23.18
CA SER A 59 4.43 -8.20 22.07
C SER A 59 3.98 -7.66 20.72
N ARG A 60 4.92 -7.54 19.79
CA ARG A 60 4.64 -7.21 18.39
C ARG A 60 4.27 -8.41 17.53
N PHE A 61 4.34 -9.61 18.08
CA PHE A 61 3.99 -10.85 17.37
C PHE A 61 2.57 -10.83 16.78
N PRO A 62 1.52 -10.41 17.51
CA PRO A 62 0.17 -10.33 16.94
C PRO A 62 0.10 -9.40 15.72
N TYR A 63 0.75 -8.24 15.76
CA TYR A 63 0.78 -7.33 14.64
C TYR A 63 1.53 -7.91 13.44
N SER A 64 2.68 -8.56 13.65
CA SER A 64 3.41 -9.24 12.57
C SER A 64 2.57 -10.37 11.95
N HIS A 65 1.81 -11.09 12.78
CA HIS A 65 0.87 -12.10 12.28
C HIS A 65 -0.25 -11.49 11.43
N LEU A 66 -0.84 -10.36 11.85
CA LEU A 66 -1.84 -9.63 11.06
C LEU A 66 -1.33 -9.29 9.65
N LEU A 67 -0.05 -8.90 9.52
CA LEU A 67 0.53 -8.54 8.22
C LEU A 67 0.66 -9.72 7.25
N ILE A 68 0.91 -10.94 7.76
CA ILE A 68 1.19 -12.12 6.91
C ILE A 68 0.04 -13.12 6.83
N SER A 69 -0.99 -12.98 7.66
CA SER A 69 -2.12 -13.93 7.73
C SER A 69 -3.02 -13.94 6.50
N GLY A 70 -2.95 -12.88 5.66
CA GLY A 70 -3.90 -12.65 4.57
C GLY A 70 -5.29 -12.19 5.05
N LYS A 71 -5.58 -12.25 6.35
CA LYS A 71 -6.87 -11.88 6.96
C LYS A 71 -6.78 -10.63 7.85
N GLY A 72 -5.60 -10.01 7.96
CA GLY A 72 -5.35 -8.92 8.89
C GLY A 72 -6.33 -7.76 8.80
N HIS A 73 -6.87 -7.46 7.61
CA HIS A 73 -7.88 -6.42 7.43
C HIS A 73 -9.21 -6.73 8.15
N ARG A 74 -9.64 -8.01 8.14
CA ARG A 74 -10.83 -8.48 8.87
C ARG A 74 -10.56 -8.55 10.36
N ASP A 75 -9.42 -9.12 10.75
CA ASP A 75 -9.04 -9.24 12.15
C ASP A 75 -8.94 -7.85 12.83
N VAL A 76 -8.48 -6.81 12.10
CA VAL A 76 -8.45 -5.44 12.62
C VAL A 76 -9.85 -4.85 12.74
N LEU A 77 -10.80 -5.16 11.83
CA LEU A 77 -12.20 -4.79 12.01
C LEU A 77 -12.78 -5.41 13.27
N ASP A 78 -12.57 -6.71 13.48
CA ASP A 78 -13.05 -7.42 14.68
C ASP A 78 -12.48 -6.82 15.96
N LEU A 79 -11.21 -6.42 15.95
CA LEU A 79 -10.60 -5.71 17.06
C LEU A 79 -11.29 -4.36 17.32
N HIS A 80 -11.63 -3.59 16.31
CA HIS A 80 -12.34 -2.32 16.47
C HIS A 80 -13.80 -2.51 16.93
N LEU A 81 -14.47 -3.51 16.43
CA LEU A 81 -15.83 -3.84 16.89
C LEU A 81 -15.84 -4.25 18.39
N LYS A 82 -14.80 -4.95 18.83
CA LYS A 82 -14.66 -5.42 20.21
C LYS A 82 -14.16 -4.35 21.18
N TYR A 83 -13.19 -3.56 20.79
CA TYR A 83 -12.44 -2.67 21.69
C TYR A 83 -12.74 -1.18 21.47
N GLY A 84 -13.46 -0.83 20.40
CA GLY A 84 -13.82 0.54 20.07
C GLY A 84 -12.95 1.18 18.98
N PRO A 85 -13.11 2.49 18.75
CA PRO A 85 -12.51 3.18 17.59
C PRO A 85 -11.00 3.33 17.67
N ILE A 86 -10.38 3.15 18.83
CA ILE A 86 -8.94 3.26 19.03
C ILE A 86 -8.45 1.99 19.72
N VAL A 87 -7.59 1.22 19.08
CA VAL A 87 -7.12 -0.08 19.57
C VAL A 87 -5.60 -0.14 19.59
N ARG A 88 -5.04 -0.58 20.72
CA ARG A 88 -3.61 -0.85 20.86
C ARG A 88 -3.28 -2.22 20.26
N ILE A 89 -2.66 -2.24 19.06
CA ILE A 89 -2.37 -3.45 18.28
C ILE A 89 -0.92 -3.94 18.39
N ALA A 90 -0.04 -3.14 19.02
CA ALA A 90 1.32 -3.53 19.41
C ALA A 90 1.80 -2.61 20.55
N PRO A 91 2.91 -2.86 21.25
CA PRO A 91 3.36 -2.08 22.40
C PRO A 91 3.37 -0.57 22.19
N GLY A 92 3.88 -0.10 21.07
CA GLY A 92 3.92 1.34 20.71
C GLY A 92 3.06 1.67 19.49
N PHE A 93 1.92 0.98 19.27
CA PHE A 93 1.14 1.11 18.04
C PHE A 93 -0.37 1.16 18.31
N LEU A 94 -1.02 2.20 17.80
CA LEU A 94 -2.48 2.39 17.85
C LEU A 94 -3.06 2.30 16.42
N SER A 95 -4.11 1.49 16.29
CA SER A 95 -4.98 1.46 15.13
C SER A 95 -6.22 2.30 15.39
N PHE A 96 -6.65 3.05 14.39
CA PHE A 96 -7.83 3.91 14.47
C PHE A 96 -8.87 3.47 13.45
N SER A 97 -10.12 3.37 13.89
CA SER A 97 -11.31 3.26 13.07
C SER A 97 -12.27 4.37 13.51
N HIS A 98 -11.92 5.62 13.17
CA HIS A 98 -12.70 6.82 13.47
C HIS A 98 -12.69 7.74 12.26
N PRO A 99 -13.81 8.39 11.89
CA PRO A 99 -13.90 9.25 10.71
C PRO A 99 -12.81 10.32 10.64
N ASP A 100 -12.52 10.99 11.76
CA ASP A 100 -11.54 12.10 11.80
C ASP A 100 -10.10 11.63 11.75
N ALA A 101 -9.82 10.38 12.13
CA ALA A 101 -8.46 9.88 12.30
C ALA A 101 -7.62 9.95 11.01
N MET A 102 -8.24 9.74 9.84
CA MET A 102 -7.54 9.84 8.56
C MET A 102 -7.01 11.25 8.34
N ASN A 103 -7.82 12.28 8.61
CA ASN A 103 -7.43 13.67 8.48
C ASN A 103 -6.43 14.08 9.56
N ASP A 104 -6.62 13.64 10.81
CA ASP A 104 -5.72 13.97 11.91
C ASP A 104 -4.32 13.36 11.70
N ILE A 105 -4.23 12.17 11.11
CA ILE A 105 -2.96 11.49 10.88
C ILE A 105 -2.30 11.93 9.57
N ARG A 106 -3.06 12.14 8.49
CA ARG A 106 -2.53 12.32 7.13
C ARG A 106 -2.88 13.64 6.49
N GLY A 107 -3.83 14.39 7.04
CA GLY A 107 -4.29 15.66 6.51
C GLY A 107 -3.22 16.74 6.50
N HIS A 108 -3.58 17.89 5.92
CA HIS A 108 -2.73 19.06 5.94
C HIS A 108 -2.55 19.58 7.36
N ARG A 109 -1.30 19.87 7.73
CA ARG A 109 -0.96 20.46 9.03
C ARG A 109 -1.11 21.97 8.98
N LYS A 110 -1.50 22.57 10.10
CA LYS A 110 -1.44 24.02 10.29
C LYS A 110 -0.01 24.52 10.20
N ALA A 111 0.18 25.80 9.85
CA ALA A 111 1.50 26.40 9.81
C ALA A 111 2.21 26.22 11.16
N GLY A 112 3.48 25.82 11.11
CA GLY A 112 4.31 25.53 12.31
C GLY A 112 4.10 24.16 12.96
N GLN A 113 3.10 23.39 12.55
CA GLN A 113 2.93 22.04 13.09
C GLN A 113 3.79 21.02 12.31
N PRO A 114 4.53 20.14 13.00
CA PRO A 114 5.33 19.11 12.35
C PRO A 114 4.44 18.04 11.72
N GLU A 115 4.86 17.51 10.55
CA GLU A 115 4.23 16.37 9.89
C GLU A 115 4.53 15.09 10.68
N HIS A 116 3.56 14.19 10.78
CA HIS A 116 3.79 12.84 11.26
C HIS A 116 4.74 12.10 10.32
N ARG A 117 5.81 11.56 10.89
CA ARG A 117 6.86 10.90 10.13
C ARG A 117 6.38 9.56 9.59
N LYS A 118 7.03 9.08 8.56
CA LYS A 118 6.87 7.69 8.11
C LYS A 118 7.40 6.73 9.17
N ASP A 119 6.82 5.53 9.23
CA ASP A 119 7.38 4.46 10.06
C ASP A 119 8.83 4.19 9.64
N PRO A 120 9.79 4.31 10.57
CA PRO A 120 11.21 4.09 10.29
C PRO A 120 11.54 2.72 9.69
N ILE A 121 10.73 1.70 9.98
CA ILE A 121 10.92 0.35 9.42
C ILE A 121 10.72 0.35 7.89
N ARG A 122 9.90 1.26 7.38
CA ARG A 122 9.64 1.42 5.94
C ARG A 122 10.57 2.41 5.24
N GLN A 123 11.37 3.18 5.97
CA GLN A 123 12.27 4.21 5.43
C GLN A 123 13.70 3.74 5.13
N GLU A 124 14.06 2.50 5.42
CA GLU A 124 15.43 1.98 5.28
C GLU A 124 15.90 1.73 3.83
N VAL A 125 15.30 2.38 2.85
CA VAL A 125 15.71 2.28 1.43
C VAL A 125 16.64 3.43 1.10
N HIS A 126 17.85 3.14 0.59
CA HIS A 126 18.87 4.13 0.24
C HIS A 126 18.40 5.13 -0.82
N ILE A 127 17.62 4.67 -1.80
CA ILE A 127 17.07 5.52 -2.86
C ILE A 127 15.57 5.62 -2.62
N GLN A 128 15.11 6.82 -2.26
CA GLN A 128 13.71 7.08 -1.96
C GLN A 128 12.90 7.27 -3.23
N ASN A 129 11.64 6.91 -3.16
CA ASN A 129 10.62 7.22 -4.16
C ASN A 129 9.47 7.99 -3.51
N ILE A 130 8.48 8.40 -4.28
CA ILE A 130 7.35 9.21 -3.79
C ILE A 130 6.63 8.57 -2.57
N ILE A 131 6.61 7.23 -2.46
CA ILE A 131 5.97 6.54 -1.32
C ILE A 131 6.86 6.57 -0.08
N GLY A 132 8.17 6.31 -0.21
CA GLY A 132 9.11 6.20 0.90
C GLY A 132 9.70 7.52 1.39
N ALA A 133 9.72 8.55 0.55
CA ALA A 133 10.45 9.78 0.75
C ALA A 133 10.06 10.57 2.02
N ASN A 134 11.03 11.27 2.62
CA ASN A 134 10.81 12.31 3.62
C ASN A 134 10.00 13.48 3.03
N ARG A 135 9.72 14.52 3.82
CA ARG A 135 8.88 15.64 3.39
C ARG A 135 9.49 16.41 2.22
N ALA A 136 10.79 16.72 2.27
CA ALA A 136 11.46 17.53 1.25
C ALA A 136 11.49 16.79 -0.09
N ASP A 137 12.01 15.56 -0.09
CA ASP A 137 12.09 14.72 -1.30
C ASP A 137 10.72 14.36 -1.86
N HIS A 138 9.74 14.05 -0.99
CA HIS A 138 8.37 13.83 -1.43
C HIS A 138 7.79 15.04 -2.16
N THR A 139 8.01 16.26 -1.66
CA THR A 139 7.53 17.48 -2.29
C THR A 139 8.16 17.67 -3.67
N ARG A 140 9.46 17.38 -3.80
CA ARG A 140 10.21 17.44 -5.05
C ARG A 140 9.70 16.39 -6.04
N PHE A 141 9.57 15.12 -5.63
CA PHE A 141 9.05 14.04 -6.48
C PHE A 141 7.62 14.29 -6.93
N ARG A 142 6.75 14.69 -6.00
CA ARG A 142 5.36 14.98 -6.32
C ARG A 142 5.22 16.13 -7.30
N ARG A 143 6.05 17.17 -7.18
CA ARG A 143 6.07 18.30 -8.12
C ARG A 143 6.50 17.86 -9.52
N SER A 144 7.51 17.00 -9.63
CA SER A 144 7.98 16.45 -10.92
C SER A 144 6.92 15.57 -11.59
N LEU A 145 6.20 14.78 -10.82
CA LEU A 145 5.15 13.88 -11.34
C LEU A 145 3.83 14.60 -11.65
N ALA A 146 3.48 15.67 -10.91
CA ALA A 146 2.14 16.27 -10.92
C ALA A 146 1.62 16.67 -12.30
N ASN A 147 2.49 17.05 -13.22
CA ASN A 147 2.08 17.41 -14.57
C ASN A 147 1.60 16.21 -15.38
N GLY A 148 2.26 15.05 -15.24
CA GLY A 148 1.83 13.82 -15.90
C GLY A 148 0.47 13.29 -15.41
N PHE A 149 0.00 13.79 -14.25
CA PHE A 149 -1.31 13.50 -13.68
C PHE A 149 -2.25 14.71 -13.71
N SER A 150 -1.96 15.75 -14.49
CA SER A 150 -2.88 16.86 -14.70
C SER A 150 -4.04 16.46 -15.60
N HIS A 151 -5.16 17.21 -15.55
CA HIS A 151 -6.30 16.93 -16.43
C HIS A 151 -5.88 16.96 -17.91
N GLN A 152 -5.12 17.97 -18.33
CA GLN A 152 -4.63 18.06 -19.70
C GLN A 152 -3.75 16.85 -20.09
N ALA A 153 -2.81 16.46 -19.19
CA ALA A 153 -1.96 15.31 -19.48
C ALA A 153 -2.77 14.00 -19.61
N MET A 154 -3.87 13.86 -18.86
CA MET A 154 -4.76 12.71 -19.00
C MET A 154 -5.47 12.68 -20.34
N LEU A 155 -5.93 13.84 -20.85
CA LEU A 155 -6.50 13.95 -22.20
C LEU A 155 -5.46 13.63 -23.27
N ASP A 156 -4.22 14.13 -23.10
CA ASP A 156 -3.12 13.85 -24.04
C ASP A 156 -2.71 12.36 -24.03
N GLN A 157 -2.93 11.65 -22.91
CA GLN A 157 -2.65 10.22 -22.74
C GLN A 157 -3.84 9.32 -23.19
N GLU A 158 -5.04 9.87 -23.36
CA GLU A 158 -6.24 9.13 -23.71
C GLU A 158 -6.08 8.24 -24.93
N PRO A 159 -5.45 8.68 -26.04
CA PRO A 159 -5.26 7.81 -27.22
C PRO A 159 -4.47 6.53 -26.88
N ILE A 160 -3.44 6.66 -26.02
CA ILE A 160 -2.62 5.52 -25.60
C ILE A 160 -3.46 4.55 -24.76
N ILE A 161 -4.23 5.09 -23.82
CA ILE A 161 -5.08 4.27 -22.93
C ILE A 161 -6.16 3.56 -23.72
N SER A 162 -6.81 4.27 -24.67
CA SER A 162 -7.89 3.73 -25.51
C SER A 162 -7.40 2.59 -26.42
N GLU A 163 -6.17 2.64 -26.92
CA GLU A 163 -5.58 1.54 -27.68
C GLU A 163 -5.54 0.24 -26.87
N TYR A 164 -5.04 0.29 -25.63
CA TYR A 164 -5.01 -0.88 -24.75
C TYR A 164 -6.39 -1.33 -24.29
N VAL A 165 -7.35 -0.41 -24.11
CA VAL A 165 -8.73 -0.77 -23.79
C VAL A 165 -9.36 -1.51 -24.97
N ASN A 166 -9.15 -1.04 -26.19
CA ASN A 166 -9.65 -1.70 -27.39
C ASN A 166 -9.00 -3.09 -27.59
N GLU A 167 -7.71 -3.21 -27.36
CA GLU A 167 -6.99 -4.48 -27.41
C GLU A 167 -7.52 -5.45 -26.33
N LEU A 168 -7.78 -4.96 -25.11
CA LEU A 168 -8.43 -5.74 -24.06
C LEU A 168 -9.79 -6.26 -24.52
N MET A 169 -10.66 -5.38 -25.04
CA MET A 169 -12.01 -5.77 -25.47
C MET A 169 -11.98 -6.82 -26.58
N LYS A 170 -11.10 -6.64 -27.57
CA LYS A 170 -10.90 -7.62 -28.63
C LYS A 170 -10.42 -8.96 -28.10
N SER A 171 -9.42 -8.95 -27.22
CA SER A 171 -8.88 -10.16 -26.61
C SER A 171 -9.90 -10.89 -25.75
N LEU A 172 -10.75 -10.16 -25.01
CA LEU A 172 -11.85 -10.75 -24.23
C LEU A 172 -12.87 -11.44 -25.13
N GLU A 173 -13.25 -10.82 -26.26
CA GLU A 173 -14.18 -11.39 -27.23
C GLU A 173 -13.63 -12.70 -27.83
N GLU A 174 -12.38 -12.67 -28.28
CA GLU A 174 -11.69 -13.83 -28.88
C GLU A 174 -11.56 -14.99 -27.87
N HIS A 175 -11.05 -14.73 -26.66
CA HIS A 175 -10.77 -15.78 -25.67
C HIS A 175 -12.01 -16.28 -24.95
N SER A 176 -13.06 -15.46 -24.85
CA SER A 176 -14.35 -15.93 -24.35
C SER A 176 -15.18 -16.69 -25.38
N ALA A 177 -14.71 -16.78 -26.63
CA ALA A 177 -15.47 -17.33 -27.75
C ALA A 177 -16.89 -16.73 -27.81
N ASN A 178 -16.97 -15.40 -27.83
CA ASN A 178 -18.24 -14.64 -27.76
C ASN A 178 -19.08 -14.98 -26.52
N GLY A 179 -18.44 -15.18 -25.37
CA GLY A 179 -19.12 -15.42 -24.09
C GLY A 179 -19.48 -16.88 -23.80
N THR A 180 -19.04 -17.82 -24.63
CA THR A 180 -19.31 -19.27 -24.43
C THR A 180 -18.23 -19.93 -23.55
N GLN A 181 -17.05 -19.31 -23.39
CA GLN A 181 -15.96 -19.80 -22.55
C GLN A 181 -15.72 -18.87 -21.37
N GLN A 182 -15.46 -19.47 -20.21
CA GLN A 182 -15.07 -18.72 -19.01
C GLN A 182 -13.65 -18.22 -19.12
N ILE A 183 -13.44 -16.96 -18.71
CA ILE A 183 -12.13 -16.32 -18.68
C ILE A 183 -11.85 -15.74 -17.29
N ASP A 184 -10.56 -15.69 -16.93
CA ASP A 184 -10.11 -15.10 -15.67
C ASP A 184 -9.95 -13.57 -15.81
N MET A 185 -11.01 -12.83 -15.49
CA MET A 185 -11.04 -11.37 -15.58
C MET A 185 -9.94 -10.69 -14.75
N VAL A 186 -9.53 -11.29 -13.62
CA VAL A 186 -8.43 -10.74 -12.81
C VAL A 186 -7.13 -10.69 -13.62
N ARG A 187 -6.82 -11.74 -14.38
CA ARG A 187 -5.65 -11.76 -15.25
C ARG A 187 -5.74 -10.72 -16.35
N TRP A 188 -6.88 -10.63 -17.03
CA TRP A 188 -7.07 -9.69 -18.13
C TRP A 188 -6.98 -8.23 -17.70
N PHE A 189 -7.57 -7.86 -16.57
CA PHE A 189 -7.40 -6.53 -16.01
C PHE A 189 -5.95 -6.25 -15.61
N ASN A 190 -5.24 -7.23 -15.08
CA ASN A 190 -3.81 -7.09 -14.81
C ASN A 190 -3.01 -6.91 -16.10
N TYR A 191 -3.26 -7.68 -17.16
CA TYR A 191 -2.58 -7.52 -18.43
C TYR A 191 -2.74 -6.08 -18.97
N ALA A 192 -3.97 -5.59 -19.01
CA ALA A 192 -4.25 -4.24 -19.49
C ALA A 192 -3.58 -3.16 -18.63
N THR A 193 -3.72 -3.25 -17.31
CA THR A 193 -3.16 -2.22 -16.41
C THR A 193 -1.65 -2.22 -16.37
N PHE A 194 -0.98 -3.39 -16.49
CA PHE A 194 0.47 -3.46 -16.62
C PHE A 194 0.95 -2.89 -17.96
N ASP A 195 0.28 -3.19 -19.05
CA ASP A 195 0.66 -2.67 -20.38
C ASP A 195 0.48 -1.15 -20.44
N ILE A 196 -0.65 -0.62 -19.96
CA ILE A 196 -0.91 0.83 -19.88
C ILE A 196 0.17 1.53 -19.04
N ILE A 197 0.41 1.06 -17.80
CA ILE A 197 1.35 1.72 -16.91
C ILE A 197 2.80 1.56 -17.38
N GLY A 198 3.12 0.44 -18.03
CA GLY A 198 4.42 0.19 -18.65
C GLY A 198 4.70 1.20 -19.75
N ASP A 199 3.73 1.40 -20.64
CA ASP A 199 3.81 2.35 -21.72
C ASP A 199 3.91 3.80 -21.20
N LEU A 200 3.06 4.21 -20.29
CA LEU A 200 3.09 5.56 -19.70
C LEU A 200 4.34 5.83 -18.84
N SER A 201 4.99 4.79 -18.30
CA SER A 201 6.19 4.96 -17.46
C SER A 201 7.50 4.79 -18.21
N PHE A 202 7.55 3.92 -19.23
CA PHE A 202 8.77 3.58 -19.95
C PHE A 202 8.71 3.84 -21.45
N GLY A 203 7.54 4.21 -21.98
CA GLY A 203 7.32 4.40 -23.43
C GLY A 203 7.18 3.09 -24.20
N GLU A 204 7.04 1.96 -23.52
CA GLU A 204 6.78 0.65 -24.13
C GLU A 204 6.00 -0.24 -23.16
N SER A 205 5.06 -1.03 -23.68
CA SER A 205 4.27 -1.98 -22.90
C SER A 205 5.11 -3.19 -22.46
N PHE A 206 4.52 -4.03 -21.62
CA PHE A 206 5.05 -5.36 -21.28
C PHE A 206 4.60 -6.44 -22.29
N GLY A 207 3.62 -6.14 -23.14
CA GLY A 207 3.05 -7.08 -24.11
C GLY A 207 2.21 -8.19 -23.49
N CYS A 208 1.67 -7.95 -22.29
CA CYS A 208 0.87 -8.94 -21.57
C CYS A 208 -0.47 -9.23 -22.28
N LEU A 209 -1.13 -8.21 -22.81
CA LEU A 209 -2.36 -8.37 -23.60
C LEU A 209 -2.10 -9.16 -24.87
N GLN A 210 -1.09 -8.78 -25.65
CA GLN A 210 -0.73 -9.43 -26.91
C GLN A 210 -0.36 -10.90 -26.72
N SER A 211 0.42 -11.21 -25.68
CA SER A 211 0.87 -12.58 -25.38
C SER A 211 -0.13 -13.40 -24.60
N SER A 212 -1.18 -12.78 -24.05
CA SER A 212 -2.15 -13.40 -23.10
C SER A 212 -1.47 -14.07 -21.90
N THR A 213 -0.29 -13.55 -21.54
CA THR A 213 0.53 -14.06 -20.42
C THR A 213 1.20 -12.94 -19.67
N TYR A 214 1.59 -13.20 -18.42
CA TYR A 214 2.42 -12.25 -17.69
C TYR A 214 3.83 -12.23 -18.25
N ASP A 215 4.34 -11.05 -18.52
CA ASP A 215 5.79 -10.85 -18.72
C ASP A 215 6.55 -11.37 -17.48
N PRO A 216 7.70 -12.04 -17.64
CA PRO A 216 8.50 -12.55 -16.52
C PRO A 216 8.87 -11.48 -15.49
N TRP A 217 9.05 -10.23 -15.91
CA TRP A 217 9.31 -9.13 -14.98
C TRP A 217 8.07 -8.77 -14.15
N VAL A 218 6.87 -8.81 -14.72
CA VAL A 218 5.60 -8.63 -13.98
C VAL A 218 5.48 -9.68 -12.88
N GLN A 219 5.76 -10.96 -13.17
CA GLN A 219 5.79 -12.00 -12.15
C GLN A 219 6.84 -11.74 -11.05
N LEU A 220 7.99 -11.20 -11.43
CA LEU A 220 9.03 -10.81 -10.48
C LEU A 220 8.54 -9.68 -9.55
N ILE A 221 7.79 -8.70 -10.07
CA ILE A 221 7.18 -7.62 -9.29
C ILE A 221 6.22 -8.18 -8.25
N PHE A 222 5.28 -9.04 -8.62
CA PHE A 222 4.32 -9.66 -7.70
C PHE A 222 5.03 -10.40 -6.55
N ASN A 223 6.04 -11.21 -6.89
CA ASN A 223 6.81 -11.93 -5.89
C ASN A 223 7.60 -10.98 -4.97
N SER A 224 8.09 -9.88 -5.50
CA SER A 224 8.82 -8.86 -4.72
C SER A 224 7.93 -8.17 -3.70
N VAL A 225 6.69 -7.83 -4.07
CA VAL A 225 5.70 -7.22 -3.16
C VAL A 225 5.37 -8.14 -2.00
N LYS A 226 5.08 -9.43 -2.27
CA LYS A 226 4.84 -10.43 -1.22
C LYS A 226 6.01 -10.54 -0.24
N ASN A 227 7.21 -10.60 -0.78
CA ASN A 227 8.43 -10.71 0.03
C ASN A 227 8.68 -9.45 0.90
N LEU A 228 8.35 -8.24 0.40
CA LEU A 228 8.44 -7.01 1.19
C LEU A 228 7.51 -7.05 2.40
N VAL A 229 6.33 -7.64 2.28
CA VAL A 229 5.40 -7.82 3.42
C VAL A 229 6.01 -8.74 4.47
N TYR A 230 6.58 -9.88 4.09
CA TYR A 230 7.26 -10.82 5.02
C TYR A 230 8.45 -10.15 5.73
N ILE A 231 9.31 -9.44 4.97
CA ILE A 231 10.44 -8.71 5.55
C ILE A 231 9.94 -7.64 6.52
N GLY A 232 8.90 -6.90 6.15
CA GLY A 232 8.25 -5.92 7.01
C GLY A 232 7.76 -6.54 8.31
N ALA A 233 7.07 -7.68 8.24
CA ALA A 233 6.57 -8.40 9.41
C ALA A 233 7.72 -8.88 10.32
N LEU A 234 8.80 -9.43 9.76
CA LEU A 234 9.98 -9.84 10.53
C LEU A 234 10.68 -8.63 11.20
N LYS A 235 10.82 -7.52 10.50
CA LYS A 235 11.39 -6.28 11.06
C LYS A 235 10.53 -5.72 12.20
N HIS A 236 9.21 -5.86 12.10
CA HIS A 236 8.28 -5.43 13.13
C HIS A 236 8.33 -6.28 14.40
N LEU A 237 8.78 -7.52 14.36
CA LEU A 237 8.93 -8.36 15.56
C LEU A 237 9.85 -7.72 16.59
N GLN A 238 10.92 -7.03 16.16
CA GLN A 238 11.89 -6.35 17.03
C GLN A 238 12.48 -7.26 18.14
N ILE A 239 12.54 -8.57 17.90
CA ILE A 239 13.11 -9.55 18.82
C ILE A 239 14.62 -9.31 18.99
N VAL A 240 15.25 -8.82 17.93
CA VAL A 240 16.68 -8.56 17.88
C VAL A 240 16.91 -7.06 17.70
N PRO A 241 17.89 -6.47 18.41
CA PRO A 241 18.29 -5.07 18.19
C PRO A 241 18.54 -4.83 16.69
N ARG A 242 18.07 -3.70 16.16
CA ARG A 242 18.17 -3.36 14.73
C ARG A 242 19.59 -3.49 14.18
N ARG A 243 20.60 -3.16 15.00
CA ARG A 243 22.02 -3.28 14.64
C ARG A 243 22.44 -4.73 14.34
N LEU A 244 21.85 -5.71 15.03
CA LEU A 244 22.11 -7.13 14.83
C LEU A 244 21.21 -7.75 13.75
N LEU A 245 20.05 -7.15 13.49
CA LEU A 245 19.10 -7.66 12.49
C LEU A 245 19.74 -7.73 11.10
N LYS A 246 20.62 -6.81 10.72
CA LYS A 246 21.35 -6.83 9.44
C LYS A 246 22.22 -8.08 9.23
N PHE A 247 22.66 -8.72 10.31
CA PHE A 247 23.44 -9.95 10.22
C PHE A 247 22.55 -11.21 10.18
N ILE A 248 21.36 -11.16 10.78
CA ILE A 248 20.44 -12.29 10.88
C ILE A 248 19.46 -12.32 9.68
N LEU A 249 19.04 -11.15 9.20
CA LEU A 249 18.06 -11.03 8.13
C LEU A 249 18.45 -11.79 6.85
N PRO A 250 19.71 -11.79 6.37
CA PRO A 250 20.10 -12.58 5.20
C PRO A 250 19.86 -14.08 5.34
N TYR A 251 19.95 -14.63 6.57
CA TYR A 251 19.71 -16.05 6.85
C TYR A 251 18.23 -16.36 7.07
N ALA A 252 17.44 -15.37 7.52
CA ALA A 252 15.99 -15.49 7.73
C ALA A 252 15.19 -15.23 6.45
N MET A 253 15.79 -14.63 5.43
CA MET A 253 15.15 -14.36 4.16
C MET A 253 15.08 -15.60 3.25
N PRO A 254 13.99 -15.77 2.47
CA PRO A 254 13.94 -16.79 1.43
C PRO A 254 15.15 -16.67 0.48
N LYS A 255 15.75 -17.81 0.14
CA LYS A 255 16.88 -17.85 -0.81
C LYS A 255 16.51 -17.15 -2.12
N GLY A 256 17.40 -16.33 -2.64
CA GLY A 256 17.21 -15.63 -3.92
C GLY A 256 16.41 -14.33 -3.85
N LEU A 257 15.99 -13.88 -2.66
CA LEU A 257 15.20 -12.64 -2.56
C LEU A 257 16.02 -11.40 -2.89
N SER A 258 17.26 -11.33 -2.41
CA SER A 258 18.18 -10.23 -2.74
C SER A 258 18.49 -10.17 -4.24
N THR A 259 18.65 -11.31 -4.89
CA THR A 259 18.89 -11.40 -6.34
C THR A 259 17.67 -10.95 -7.14
N LYS A 260 16.46 -11.34 -6.72
CA LYS A 260 15.21 -10.89 -7.36
C LYS A 260 14.98 -9.39 -7.22
N HIS A 261 15.31 -8.82 -6.07
CA HIS A 261 15.21 -7.38 -5.88
C HIS A 261 16.22 -6.62 -6.74
N ALA A 262 17.47 -7.08 -6.79
CA ALA A 262 18.51 -6.51 -7.65
C ALA A 262 18.13 -6.63 -9.14
N GLU A 263 17.57 -7.75 -9.55
CA GLU A 263 17.11 -7.95 -10.92
C GLU A 263 15.95 -7.00 -11.28
N ASN A 264 14.98 -6.82 -10.40
CA ASN A 264 13.91 -5.84 -10.60
C ASN A 264 14.46 -4.41 -10.77
N GLN A 265 15.43 -4.02 -9.95
CA GLN A 265 16.09 -2.71 -10.09
C GLN A 265 16.87 -2.61 -11.41
N ARG A 266 17.58 -3.66 -11.82
CA ARG A 266 18.31 -3.72 -13.08
C ARG A 266 17.39 -3.56 -14.29
N LEU A 267 16.27 -4.30 -14.32
CA LEU A 267 15.29 -4.23 -15.40
C LEU A 267 14.63 -2.84 -15.46
N SER A 268 14.27 -2.27 -14.31
CA SER A 268 13.76 -0.89 -14.23
C SER A 268 14.76 0.12 -14.79
N ALA A 269 16.04 0.01 -14.40
CA ALA A 269 17.09 0.90 -14.88
C ALA A 269 17.33 0.78 -16.38
N MET A 270 17.28 -0.44 -16.95
CA MET A 270 17.40 -0.67 -18.38
C MET A 270 16.28 -0.01 -19.17
N LYS A 271 15.02 -0.18 -18.71
CA LYS A 271 13.85 0.45 -19.36
C LYS A 271 13.92 1.98 -19.30
N VAL A 272 14.25 2.54 -18.12
CA VAL A 272 14.45 3.99 -17.97
C VAL A 272 15.55 4.49 -18.91
N ARG A 273 16.71 3.81 -18.98
CA ARG A 273 17.79 4.18 -19.89
C ARG A 273 17.33 4.19 -21.33
N LYS A 274 16.72 3.09 -21.79
CA LYS A 274 16.16 2.97 -23.14
C LYS A 274 15.21 4.13 -23.47
N ARG A 275 14.30 4.45 -22.53
CA ARG A 275 13.34 5.56 -22.70
C ARG A 275 14.02 6.92 -22.81
N LEU A 276 15.07 7.18 -22.02
CA LEU A 276 15.85 8.42 -22.08
C LEU A 276 16.63 8.55 -23.39
N ASP A 277 17.23 7.45 -23.85
CA ASP A 277 18.01 7.40 -25.10
C ASP A 277 17.14 7.66 -26.35
N THR A 278 15.85 7.30 -26.29
CA THR A 278 14.90 7.53 -27.38
C THR A 278 14.59 9.03 -27.60
N GLY A 279 14.74 9.87 -26.57
CA GLY A 279 14.60 11.33 -26.66
C GLY A 279 13.22 11.84 -27.11
N SER A 280 12.19 10.99 -27.19
CA SER A 280 10.88 11.36 -27.71
C SER A 280 10.12 12.27 -26.75
N ASN A 281 9.53 13.35 -27.26
CA ASN A 281 8.59 14.19 -26.54
C ASN A 281 7.20 13.58 -26.66
N ARG A 282 6.83 12.76 -25.65
CA ARG A 282 5.59 11.98 -25.62
C ARG A 282 4.80 12.36 -24.36
N PRO A 283 3.45 12.36 -24.37
CA PRO A 283 2.63 12.64 -23.19
C PRO A 283 2.63 11.45 -22.23
N ASP A 284 3.76 11.22 -21.53
CA ASP A 284 3.95 10.15 -20.57
C ASP A 284 4.54 10.66 -19.25
N PHE A 285 4.59 9.78 -18.24
CA PHE A 285 5.11 10.13 -16.92
C PHE A 285 6.61 10.41 -16.95
N MET A 286 7.37 9.73 -17.82
CA MET A 286 8.81 9.94 -17.92
C MET A 286 9.13 11.34 -18.42
N THR A 287 8.43 11.84 -19.43
CA THR A 287 8.56 13.22 -19.91
C THR A 287 8.30 14.22 -18.81
N SER A 288 7.27 13.98 -17.96
CA SER A 288 6.99 14.84 -16.81
C SER A 288 8.12 14.81 -15.77
N MET A 289 8.69 13.63 -15.47
CA MET A 289 9.76 13.46 -14.48
C MET A 289 11.11 14.03 -14.94
N THR A 290 11.39 14.03 -16.24
CA THR A 290 12.66 14.52 -16.82
C THR A 290 12.66 16.02 -17.09
N THR A 291 11.49 16.65 -17.14
CA THR A 291 11.37 18.10 -17.32
C THR A 291 11.97 18.84 -16.12
N LYS A 292 13.00 19.66 -16.39
CA LYS A 292 13.63 20.51 -15.35
C LYS A 292 12.64 21.53 -14.81
N ARG A 293 12.58 21.67 -13.49
CA ARG A 293 11.75 22.66 -12.82
C ARG A 293 12.55 23.40 -11.78
N ASN A 294 12.54 24.72 -11.84
CA ASN A 294 13.34 25.59 -10.98
C ASN A 294 14.84 25.22 -10.95
N GLY A 295 15.37 24.72 -12.07
CA GLY A 295 16.77 24.26 -12.15
C GLY A 295 17.02 22.84 -11.58
N GLU A 296 16.05 22.22 -10.92
CA GLU A 296 16.18 20.87 -10.35
C GLU A 296 15.66 19.80 -11.32
N SER A 297 16.39 18.70 -11.39
CA SER A 297 15.99 17.47 -12.10
C SER A 297 16.15 16.28 -11.14
N LEU A 298 15.40 15.21 -11.39
CA LEU A 298 15.62 13.94 -10.71
C LEU A 298 16.90 13.29 -11.20
N THR A 299 17.64 12.65 -10.30
CA THR A 299 18.78 11.81 -10.69
C THR A 299 18.29 10.56 -11.43
N PHE A 300 19.20 9.87 -12.12
CA PHE A 300 18.84 8.62 -12.81
C PHE A 300 18.30 7.56 -11.84
N GLU A 301 18.87 7.44 -10.66
CA GLU A 301 18.45 6.53 -9.61
C GLU A 301 17.06 6.90 -9.09
N GLU A 302 16.77 8.18 -8.91
CA GLU A 302 15.46 8.67 -8.49
C GLU A 302 14.39 8.45 -9.57
N LEU A 303 14.74 8.69 -10.83
CA LEU A 303 13.86 8.38 -11.96
C LEU A 303 13.51 6.89 -11.98
N THR A 304 14.53 6.02 -11.86
CA THR A 304 14.35 4.57 -11.85
C THR A 304 13.48 4.12 -10.67
N SER A 305 13.74 4.63 -9.46
CA SER A 305 12.99 4.27 -8.27
C SER A 305 11.53 4.75 -8.33
N ASN A 306 11.28 5.95 -8.88
CA ASN A 306 9.92 6.47 -9.04
C ASN A 306 9.18 5.77 -10.19
N ALA A 307 9.81 5.46 -11.31
CA ALA A 307 9.19 4.68 -12.38
C ALA A 307 8.81 3.27 -11.89
N ALA A 308 9.70 2.58 -11.18
CA ALA A 308 9.43 1.26 -10.63
C ALA A 308 8.23 1.24 -9.66
N ILE A 309 8.09 2.28 -8.81
CA ILE A 309 6.95 2.34 -7.89
C ILE A 309 5.64 2.72 -8.59
N LEU A 310 5.68 3.50 -9.66
CA LEU A 310 4.50 3.82 -10.46
C LEU A 310 3.90 2.56 -11.11
N ILE A 311 4.75 1.63 -11.60
CA ILE A 311 4.27 0.36 -12.14
C ILE A 311 3.44 -0.39 -11.09
N ILE A 312 3.98 -0.58 -9.90
CA ILE A 312 3.30 -1.31 -8.82
C ILE A 312 2.02 -0.59 -8.40
N ALA A 313 2.10 0.72 -8.22
CA ALA A 313 0.99 1.52 -7.71
C ALA A 313 -0.16 1.64 -8.72
N GLY A 314 0.15 1.76 -10.01
CA GLY A 314 -0.86 1.99 -11.05
C GLY A 314 -1.49 0.72 -11.59
N SER A 315 -0.76 -0.41 -11.63
CA SER A 315 -1.30 -1.66 -12.16
C SER A 315 -2.21 -2.37 -11.16
N GLU A 316 -1.65 -2.87 -10.07
CA GLU A 316 -2.33 -3.73 -9.09
C GLU A 316 -3.58 -3.09 -8.47
N THR A 317 -3.50 -1.82 -8.12
CA THR A 317 -4.64 -1.14 -7.47
C THR A 317 -5.80 -0.96 -8.43
N THR A 318 -5.53 -0.60 -9.68
CA THR A 318 -6.55 -0.41 -10.72
C THR A 318 -7.15 -1.76 -11.14
N ALA A 319 -6.32 -2.78 -11.38
CA ALA A 319 -6.79 -4.13 -11.69
C ALA A 319 -7.66 -4.70 -10.56
N THR A 320 -7.30 -4.46 -9.30
CA THR A 320 -8.09 -4.88 -8.14
C THR A 320 -9.46 -4.18 -8.10
N ALA A 321 -9.51 -2.86 -8.34
CA ALA A 321 -10.77 -2.12 -8.38
C ALA A 321 -11.68 -2.60 -9.51
N LEU A 322 -11.13 -2.81 -10.72
CA LEU A 322 -11.87 -3.35 -11.86
C LEU A 322 -12.38 -4.77 -11.60
N SER A 323 -11.52 -5.62 -11.00
CA SER A 323 -11.91 -6.99 -10.63
C SER A 323 -13.03 -7.02 -9.60
N ALA A 324 -12.98 -6.13 -8.60
CA ALA A 324 -14.04 -5.99 -7.62
C ALA A 324 -15.36 -5.53 -8.26
N ALA A 325 -15.31 -4.50 -9.11
CA ALA A 325 -16.49 -4.02 -9.82
C ALA A 325 -17.10 -5.12 -10.69
N ALA A 326 -16.30 -5.83 -11.49
CA ALA A 326 -16.77 -6.93 -12.32
C ALA A 326 -17.36 -8.08 -11.50
N TYR A 327 -16.74 -8.42 -10.38
CA TYR A 327 -17.23 -9.46 -9.46
C TYR A 327 -18.60 -9.11 -8.87
N TYR A 328 -18.75 -7.89 -8.33
CA TYR A 328 -20.01 -7.48 -7.74
C TYR A 328 -21.10 -7.30 -8.79
N LEU A 329 -20.80 -6.75 -9.96
CA LEU A 329 -21.78 -6.68 -11.06
C LEU A 329 -22.24 -8.07 -11.51
N GLY A 330 -21.35 -9.06 -11.50
CA GLY A 330 -21.72 -10.46 -11.79
C GLY A 330 -22.61 -11.09 -10.71
N LEU A 331 -22.47 -10.68 -9.44
CA LEU A 331 -23.30 -11.16 -8.33
C LEU A 331 -24.64 -10.42 -8.20
N PHE A 332 -24.71 -9.17 -8.67
CA PHE A 332 -25.88 -8.30 -8.54
C PHE A 332 -26.42 -7.88 -9.93
N PRO A 333 -27.21 -8.76 -10.61
CA PRO A 333 -27.69 -8.50 -11.96
C PRO A 333 -28.52 -7.23 -12.13
N GLU A 334 -29.22 -6.79 -11.07
CA GLU A 334 -29.97 -5.53 -11.10
C GLU A 334 -29.05 -4.31 -11.22
N ALA A 335 -27.94 -4.31 -10.48
CA ALA A 335 -26.94 -3.24 -10.59
C ALA A 335 -26.28 -3.26 -11.98
N GLN A 336 -25.96 -4.44 -12.50
CA GLN A 336 -25.45 -4.60 -13.86
C GLN A 336 -26.42 -4.06 -14.91
N ALA A 337 -27.72 -4.39 -14.80
CA ALA A 337 -28.74 -3.92 -15.73
C ALA A 337 -28.87 -2.38 -15.73
N LYS A 338 -28.91 -1.76 -14.54
CA LYS A 338 -28.97 -0.30 -14.40
C LYS A 338 -27.72 0.37 -15.01
N LEU A 339 -26.52 -0.14 -14.74
CA LEU A 339 -25.28 0.36 -15.35
C LEU A 339 -25.31 0.21 -16.87
N ALA A 340 -25.70 -0.96 -17.38
CA ALA A 340 -25.80 -1.19 -18.81
C ALA A 340 -26.84 -0.25 -19.47
N GLN A 341 -27.95 0.01 -18.80
CA GLN A 341 -28.94 0.98 -19.26
C GLN A 341 -28.33 2.39 -19.32
N GLU A 342 -27.69 2.87 -18.25
CA GLU A 342 -27.05 4.20 -18.24
C GLU A 342 -26.09 4.36 -19.41
N VAL A 343 -25.16 3.40 -19.60
CA VAL A 343 -24.15 3.45 -20.66
C VAL A 343 -24.81 3.45 -22.05
N ARG A 344 -25.74 2.52 -22.31
CA ARG A 344 -26.39 2.36 -23.63
C ARG A 344 -27.34 3.50 -23.98
N THR A 345 -27.88 4.22 -23.00
CA THR A 345 -28.73 5.40 -23.27
C THR A 345 -27.91 6.69 -23.41
N THR A 346 -26.68 6.70 -22.89
CA THR A 346 -25.79 7.87 -22.95
C THR A 346 -24.97 7.90 -24.23
N PHE A 347 -24.48 6.75 -24.69
CA PHE A 347 -23.60 6.66 -25.85
C PHE A 347 -24.27 5.95 -27.02
N ASN A 348 -24.11 6.53 -28.23
CA ASN A 348 -24.60 5.92 -29.47
C ASN A 348 -23.59 4.91 -30.05
N SER A 349 -22.31 5.11 -29.76
CA SER A 349 -21.22 4.25 -30.24
C SER A 349 -20.07 4.16 -29.22
N ALA A 350 -19.15 3.22 -29.42
CA ALA A 350 -17.98 3.05 -28.56
C ALA A 350 -17.01 4.25 -28.66
N GLU A 351 -16.98 4.92 -29.80
CA GLU A 351 -16.12 6.09 -30.04
C GLU A 351 -16.55 7.31 -29.20
N ASP A 352 -17.83 7.36 -28.75
CA ASP A 352 -18.32 8.43 -27.88
C ASP A 352 -17.82 8.28 -26.44
N ILE A 353 -17.27 7.11 -26.07
CA ILE A 353 -16.76 6.80 -24.74
C ILE A 353 -15.35 7.37 -24.59
N THR A 354 -15.25 8.48 -23.89
CA THR A 354 -14.00 9.20 -23.63
C THR A 354 -13.79 9.43 -22.14
N ILE A 355 -12.56 9.74 -21.73
CA ILE A 355 -12.25 10.11 -20.34
C ILE A 355 -13.14 11.25 -19.85
N THR A 356 -13.52 12.18 -20.72
CA THR A 356 -14.41 13.30 -20.36
C THR A 356 -15.87 12.85 -20.26
N SER A 357 -16.36 12.07 -21.24
CA SER A 357 -17.77 11.71 -21.30
C SER A 357 -18.22 10.77 -20.18
N VAL A 358 -17.36 9.83 -19.75
CA VAL A 358 -17.65 8.88 -18.66
C VAL A 358 -17.79 9.53 -17.28
N GLN A 359 -17.24 10.73 -17.09
CA GLN A 359 -17.33 11.47 -15.82
C GLN A 359 -18.78 11.88 -15.47
N HIS A 360 -19.69 11.83 -16.42
CA HIS A 360 -21.10 12.17 -16.25
C HIS A 360 -21.99 10.97 -15.94
N LEU A 361 -21.46 9.75 -15.98
CA LEU A 361 -22.18 8.50 -15.68
C LEU A 361 -22.30 8.33 -14.17
N THR A 362 -23.41 8.84 -13.61
CA THR A 362 -23.61 8.91 -12.15
C THR A 362 -23.73 7.54 -11.50
N TYR A 363 -24.42 6.60 -12.17
CA TYR A 363 -24.55 5.24 -11.66
C TYR A 363 -23.25 4.46 -11.77
N MET A 364 -22.49 4.63 -12.86
CA MET A 364 -21.16 4.03 -13.00
C MET A 364 -20.22 4.48 -11.89
N LEU A 365 -20.19 5.78 -11.59
CA LEU A 365 -19.35 6.30 -10.50
C LEU A 365 -19.78 5.72 -9.14
N ALA A 366 -21.09 5.59 -8.90
CA ALA A 366 -21.63 4.96 -7.70
C ALA A 366 -21.24 3.47 -7.58
N VAL A 367 -21.26 2.73 -8.69
CA VAL A 367 -20.78 1.33 -8.76
C VAL A 367 -19.31 1.23 -8.42
N LEU A 368 -18.47 2.11 -8.97
CA LEU A 368 -17.03 2.11 -8.70
C LEU A 368 -16.71 2.47 -7.25
N ASP A 369 -17.38 3.47 -6.69
CA ASP A 369 -17.21 3.85 -5.29
C ASP A 369 -17.65 2.73 -4.35
N GLU A 370 -18.79 2.09 -4.62
CA GLU A 370 -19.25 0.95 -3.82
C GLU A 370 -18.32 -0.27 -3.95
N ALA A 371 -17.82 -0.55 -5.14
CA ALA A 371 -16.85 -1.64 -5.35
C ALA A 371 -15.57 -1.37 -4.55
N MET A 372 -15.05 -0.14 -4.55
CA MET A 372 -13.88 0.23 -3.76
C MET A 372 -14.17 0.24 -2.23
N ARG A 373 -15.40 0.52 -1.81
CA ARG A 373 -15.79 0.40 -0.40
C ARG A 373 -15.81 -1.07 0.02
N MET A 374 -16.45 -1.91 -0.77
CA MET A 374 -16.61 -3.34 -0.50
C MET A 374 -15.28 -4.10 -0.61
N TYR A 375 -14.41 -3.71 -1.52
CA TYR A 375 -13.11 -4.34 -1.73
C TYR A 375 -12.02 -3.30 -2.04
N PRO A 376 -11.56 -2.58 -1.00
CA PRO A 376 -10.55 -1.53 -1.19
C PRO A 376 -9.22 -2.14 -1.66
N PRO A 377 -8.63 -1.65 -2.77
CA PRO A 377 -7.32 -2.12 -3.25
C PRO A 377 -6.20 -1.96 -2.21
N ALA A 378 -6.31 -0.98 -1.34
CA ALA A 378 -5.40 -0.74 -0.22
C ALA A 378 -6.13 -0.96 1.12
N ALA A 379 -6.51 -2.21 1.43
CA ALA A 379 -7.29 -2.56 2.62
C ALA A 379 -6.58 -2.21 3.95
N SER A 380 -5.25 -2.28 3.98
CA SER A 380 -4.42 -1.89 5.13
C SER A 380 -4.01 -0.42 5.05
N GLY A 381 -3.58 0.13 6.18
CA GLY A 381 -3.10 1.50 6.22
C GLY A 381 -1.61 1.65 5.89
N LEU A 382 -1.18 2.91 5.83
CA LEU A 382 0.21 3.31 5.74
C LEU A 382 0.60 4.02 7.05
N PRO A 383 1.22 3.34 8.02
CA PRO A 383 1.47 3.86 9.34
C PRO A 383 2.31 5.13 9.35
N ARG A 384 2.08 5.94 10.38
CA ARG A 384 2.85 7.15 10.69
C ARG A 384 3.37 7.08 12.11
N LEU A 385 4.47 7.76 12.35
CA LEU A 385 5.00 8.00 13.67
C LEU A 385 4.59 9.41 14.11
N THR A 386 3.95 9.53 15.27
CA THR A 386 3.53 10.84 15.79
C THR A 386 4.72 11.76 15.93
N ALA A 387 4.51 13.03 15.60
CA ALA A 387 5.54 14.06 15.63
C ALA A 387 5.95 14.40 17.08
N GLU A 388 7.04 15.18 17.20
CA GLU A 388 7.48 15.74 18.47
C GLU A 388 6.33 16.50 19.16
N GLY A 389 6.22 16.35 20.48
CA GLY A 389 5.13 16.89 21.29
C GLY A 389 3.84 16.05 21.24
N GLY A 390 3.79 14.95 20.46
CA GLY A 390 2.60 14.14 20.30
C GLY A 390 1.54 14.77 19.39
N ALA A 391 0.33 14.25 19.42
CA ALA A 391 -0.80 14.77 18.63
C ALA A 391 -2.15 14.43 19.25
N THR A 392 -3.16 15.24 19.01
CA THR A 392 -4.55 14.87 19.21
C THR A 392 -5.07 14.18 17.95
N ILE A 393 -5.57 12.96 18.08
CA ILE A 393 -6.10 12.15 16.99
C ILE A 393 -7.46 11.60 17.45
N ALA A 394 -8.50 11.86 16.70
CA ALA A 394 -9.89 11.51 17.04
C ALA A 394 -10.27 11.96 18.48
N GLY A 395 -9.87 13.15 18.87
CA GLY A 395 -10.12 13.73 20.19
C GLY A 395 -9.19 13.25 21.31
N GLU A 396 -8.36 12.21 21.10
CA GLU A 396 -7.48 11.64 22.10
C GLU A 396 -6.02 12.07 21.92
N TYR A 397 -5.36 12.45 23.00
CA TYR A 397 -3.93 12.75 22.99
C TYR A 397 -3.11 11.47 22.82
N VAL A 398 -2.25 11.45 21.81
CA VAL A 398 -1.32 10.36 21.51
C VAL A 398 0.10 10.87 21.70
N PRO A 399 0.92 10.24 22.56
CA PRO A 399 2.29 10.65 22.78
C PRO A 399 3.14 10.61 21.50
N GLN A 400 4.22 11.41 21.47
CA GLN A 400 5.21 11.34 20.41
C GLN A 400 5.80 9.94 20.24
N ASP A 401 6.35 9.65 19.06
CA ASP A 401 6.98 8.37 18.71
C ASP A 401 6.04 7.15 18.83
N THR A 402 4.72 7.38 18.87
CA THR A 402 3.71 6.34 18.75
C THR A 402 3.43 6.06 17.27
N ILE A 403 3.45 4.80 16.88
CA ILE A 403 3.00 4.41 15.54
C ILE A 403 1.47 4.47 15.52
N VAL A 404 0.91 5.15 14.54
CA VAL A 404 -0.54 5.34 14.35
C VAL A 404 -0.92 4.98 12.92
N ASP A 405 -2.04 4.31 12.76
CA ASP A 405 -2.52 3.90 11.45
C ASP A 405 -4.05 3.89 11.37
N VAL A 406 -4.56 4.05 10.15
CA VAL A 406 -5.95 3.87 9.80
C VAL A 406 -6.04 2.86 8.67
N TRP A 407 -6.70 1.76 8.92
CA TRP A 407 -6.97 0.74 7.91
C TRP A 407 -8.27 1.06 7.20
N GLN A 408 -8.27 0.99 5.87
CA GLN A 408 -9.46 1.32 5.08
C GLN A 408 -10.58 0.31 5.32
N TRP A 409 -10.26 -0.98 5.36
CA TRP A 409 -11.26 -2.03 5.56
C TRP A 409 -12.12 -1.82 6.82
N PRO A 410 -11.56 -1.61 8.03
CA PRO A 410 -12.34 -1.30 9.22
C PRO A 410 -13.21 -0.04 9.11
N LEU A 411 -12.76 0.99 8.40
CA LEU A 411 -13.58 2.17 8.17
C LEU A 411 -14.74 1.92 7.20
N PHE A 412 -14.51 1.08 6.19
CA PHE A 412 -15.46 0.85 5.09
C PHE A 412 -16.51 -0.23 5.41
N HIS A 413 -16.26 -1.08 6.41
CA HIS A 413 -17.15 -2.19 6.79
C HIS A 413 -17.69 -2.09 8.23
N ASN A 414 -17.43 -0.98 8.92
CA ASN A 414 -17.93 -0.82 10.29
C ASN A 414 -19.43 -0.54 10.31
N PRO A 415 -20.26 -1.39 10.93
CA PRO A 415 -21.72 -1.19 11.00
C PRO A 415 -22.14 0.07 11.78
N ASN A 416 -21.24 0.68 12.56
CA ASN A 416 -21.49 1.97 13.18
C ASN A 416 -21.40 3.16 12.20
N TYR A 417 -20.88 2.93 11.00
CA TYR A 417 -20.67 3.97 9.99
C TYR A 417 -21.47 3.72 8.71
N TRP A 418 -21.86 2.47 8.45
CA TRP A 418 -22.51 2.07 7.22
C TRP A 418 -23.75 1.23 7.50
N THR A 419 -24.86 1.60 6.91
CA THR A 419 -26.09 0.80 6.86
C THR A 419 -25.84 -0.36 5.91
N GLN A 420 -26.08 -1.60 6.36
CA GLN A 420 -25.80 -2.79 5.56
C GLN A 420 -24.37 -2.79 4.98
N PRO A 421 -23.34 -2.85 5.85
CA PRO A 421 -21.94 -2.65 5.44
C PRO A 421 -21.40 -3.74 4.50
N ASP A 422 -21.98 -4.95 4.53
CA ASP A 422 -21.52 -6.10 3.76
C ASP A 422 -22.30 -6.30 2.46
N ASP A 423 -23.31 -5.45 2.18
CA ASP A 423 -24.09 -5.49 0.95
C ASP A 423 -23.57 -4.49 -0.09
N PHE A 424 -23.57 -4.91 -1.35
CA PHE A 424 -23.18 -4.07 -2.48
C PHE A 424 -24.36 -3.25 -2.95
N ILE A 425 -24.41 -1.98 -2.62
CA ILE A 425 -25.54 -1.08 -2.85
C ILE A 425 -25.04 0.25 -3.44
N PRO A 426 -24.92 0.38 -4.76
CA PRO A 426 -24.50 1.64 -5.41
C PRO A 426 -25.42 2.83 -5.08
N GLU A 427 -26.70 2.58 -4.81
CA GLU A 427 -27.71 3.59 -4.52
C GLU A 427 -27.37 4.45 -3.28
N ARG A 428 -26.55 3.93 -2.34
CA ARG A 428 -26.07 4.73 -1.19
C ARG A 428 -25.32 6.00 -1.60
N TRP A 429 -24.70 5.98 -2.78
CA TRP A 429 -23.97 7.12 -3.32
C TRP A 429 -24.86 8.13 -4.06
N LEU A 430 -26.08 7.73 -4.42
CA LEU A 430 -27.02 8.51 -5.22
C LEU A 430 -28.02 9.30 -4.39
N GLY A 431 -27.87 9.35 -3.07
CA GLY A 431 -28.73 10.13 -2.19
C GLY A 431 -30.01 9.40 -1.74
N ASP A 432 -30.07 8.08 -1.82
CA ASP A 432 -31.17 7.31 -1.28
C ASP A 432 -31.33 7.59 0.24
N PRO A 433 -32.53 8.02 0.71
CA PRO A 433 -32.79 8.36 2.10
C PRO A 433 -32.48 7.22 3.09
N LYS A 434 -32.57 5.96 2.67
CA LYS A 434 -32.23 4.80 3.49
C LYS A 434 -30.79 4.87 4.02
N PHE A 435 -29.87 5.49 3.29
CA PHE A 435 -28.46 5.58 3.58
C PHE A 435 -28.03 7.01 4.02
N ALA A 436 -28.98 7.86 4.42
CA ALA A 436 -28.70 9.23 4.84
C ALA A 436 -27.79 9.32 6.09
N ASN A 437 -27.78 8.26 6.92
CA ASN A 437 -26.94 8.17 8.11
C ASN A 437 -25.57 7.54 7.85
N ASP A 438 -25.26 7.10 6.65
CA ASP A 438 -23.96 6.56 6.30
C ASP A 438 -22.88 7.66 6.43
N ARG A 439 -21.80 7.34 7.14
CA ARG A 439 -20.67 8.24 7.40
C ARG A 439 -19.74 8.27 6.19
N ARG A 440 -20.15 8.95 5.11
CA ARG A 440 -19.39 9.00 3.83
C ARG A 440 -17.99 9.59 3.97
N GLU A 441 -17.74 10.40 5.00
CA GLU A 441 -16.40 10.90 5.32
C GLU A 441 -15.41 9.79 5.70
N CYS A 442 -15.89 8.61 6.09
CA CYS A 442 -15.05 7.43 6.30
C CYS A 442 -14.46 6.88 4.99
N PHE A 443 -15.12 7.14 3.84
CA PHE A 443 -14.71 6.64 2.54
C PHE A 443 -13.62 7.53 1.94
N GLN A 444 -12.36 7.12 2.11
CA GLN A 444 -11.18 7.82 1.61
C GLN A 444 -10.24 6.87 0.87
N PRO A 445 -10.68 6.22 -0.24
CA PRO A 445 -9.91 5.18 -0.93
C PRO A 445 -8.55 5.70 -1.45
N PHE A 446 -8.49 6.98 -1.80
CA PHE A 446 -7.28 7.66 -2.28
C PHE A 446 -6.50 8.38 -1.17
N SER A 447 -6.86 8.16 0.11
CA SER A 447 -6.29 8.88 1.26
C SER A 447 -6.50 10.40 1.19
N THR A 448 -5.92 11.14 2.12
CA THR A 448 -6.06 12.59 2.24
C THR A 448 -4.72 13.28 2.48
N GLY A 449 -4.69 14.60 2.35
CA GLY A 449 -3.55 15.45 2.65
C GLY A 449 -2.46 15.47 1.58
N PRO A 450 -1.25 15.97 1.94
CA PRO A 450 -0.17 16.21 0.99
C PRO A 450 0.33 14.94 0.29
N ARG A 451 0.07 13.77 0.88
CA ARG A 451 0.53 12.45 0.43
C ARG A 451 -0.62 11.56 -0.04
N ASN A 452 -1.74 12.15 -0.43
CA ASN A 452 -2.85 11.42 -1.07
C ASN A 452 -2.40 10.81 -2.41
N CYS A 453 -3.18 9.88 -2.92
CA CYS A 453 -2.90 9.22 -4.21
C CYS A 453 -2.75 10.27 -5.32
N ILE A 454 -1.66 10.18 -6.07
CA ILE A 454 -1.43 11.08 -7.22
C ILE A 454 -2.28 10.67 -8.41
N GLY A 455 -2.60 9.37 -8.55
CA GLY A 455 -3.46 8.81 -9.60
C GLY A 455 -4.96 8.80 -9.25
N LYS A 456 -5.41 9.73 -8.41
CA LYS A 456 -6.85 9.85 -8.06
C LYS A 456 -7.71 10.36 -9.21
N LYS A 457 -7.11 11.04 -10.17
CA LYS A 457 -7.81 11.68 -11.30
C LYS A 457 -8.09 10.69 -12.40
#